data_2330cf6edc6b0cbd0e4b12f54274ba43
#
_entry.id   2330cf6edc6b0cbd0e4b12f54274ba43
#
_cell.length_a   1.000
_cell.length_b   1.000
_cell.length_c   1.000
_cell.angle_alpha   90.00
_cell.angle_beta   90.00
_cell.angle_gamma   90.00
#
_symmetry.space_group_name_H-M   'P 1'
#
loop_
_entity.id
_entity.type
_entity.pdbx_description
1 polymer ?
#
loop_
_entity_poly.entity_id
_entity_poly.type
_entity_poly.pdbx_seq_one_letter_code
_entity_poly.pdbx_strand_id
1 'polypeptide(L)'
;MKLTLEGLKNKQDWEAAGIALPSYDIKKVAENTKKAPAWVHFGAGNIFRIFIGGLADTLLEKGEADKGITCVETFDFDVVDKIYKPYDNLVLAVTLKADGSTDKKVLGSLTEAIKAQSNVPEEWNRLKEIFVNPALQMISFTITEKGYALKGADGAFFPFIQADIDNGPEKAGSAMAVVCALLNERYKAEKAPLAVVSMDNCSHNGEKLQNSILTMAKEWLAKGFVEEGFVEYLSDEKQVSFPWSMIDKITPRPADSVCEDLEKAGVEDIAPVITSKRTYIAPFVNAEGPQYLVIEDKFPNGRPALEKAGVYLTDRDTVNKVERMKVTTCLNPLHTALAVYGCVLGYTLIADEMKDEQLNKLVHQIGPVEGMPVVTDPGILSPADFVDEVINVRIPNPFMPDTPQRIATDTSQKVGIRYGETIKSYVAQYGDAKKLTAIPLAIAGWCRYLLGVDDEGNAFERSADPMLEELTKALAGIEVGNPASYNGQLKSILSNVNIFGIDLYEAGIGERIENMFLEEIAGPGAVRATLKKYMA
;
A
#
# COMPACT_ATOMS: atom_id res chain seq x y z
N MET A 1 -27.37 14.18 -12.52
CA MET A 1 -26.90 12.91 -13.15
C MET A 1 -26.71 11.85 -12.07
N LYS A 2 -27.27 10.65 -12.25
CA LYS A 2 -27.08 9.54 -11.30
C LYS A 2 -26.05 8.54 -11.82
N LEU A 3 -25.17 8.10 -10.95
CA LEU A 3 -24.15 7.08 -11.27
C LEU A 3 -24.79 5.69 -11.30
N THR A 4 -25.63 5.45 -12.33
CA THR A 4 -26.32 4.18 -12.57
C THR A 4 -26.36 3.90 -14.08
N LEU A 5 -26.56 2.64 -14.48
CA LEU A 5 -26.68 2.28 -15.90
C LEU A 5 -27.79 3.06 -16.60
N GLU A 6 -28.86 3.41 -15.90
CA GLU A 6 -29.92 4.27 -16.45
C GLU A 6 -29.44 5.73 -16.60
N GLY A 7 -28.75 6.24 -15.57
CA GLY A 7 -28.23 7.62 -15.59
C GLY A 7 -27.17 7.86 -16.65
N LEU A 8 -26.38 6.82 -17.01
CA LEU A 8 -25.38 6.92 -18.09
C LEU A 8 -25.97 7.05 -19.49
N LYS A 9 -27.28 6.83 -19.69
CA LYS A 9 -27.91 6.97 -21.01
C LYS A 9 -27.91 8.42 -21.51
N ASN A 10 -27.97 9.39 -20.58
CA ASN A 10 -27.86 10.82 -20.92
C ASN A 10 -26.38 11.24 -21.05
N LYS A 11 -25.71 10.77 -22.10
CA LYS A 11 -24.27 10.99 -22.32
C LYS A 11 -23.88 12.48 -22.36
N GLN A 12 -24.77 13.34 -22.89
CA GLN A 12 -24.47 14.77 -23.06
C GLN A 12 -24.22 15.48 -21.73
N ASP A 13 -24.94 15.12 -20.65
CA ASP A 13 -24.75 15.74 -19.34
C ASP A 13 -23.39 15.34 -18.75
N TRP A 14 -22.99 14.08 -18.92
CA TRP A 14 -21.68 13.58 -18.45
C TRP A 14 -20.52 14.23 -19.21
N GLU A 15 -20.64 14.33 -20.55
CA GLU A 15 -19.66 15.00 -21.40
C GLU A 15 -19.53 16.48 -21.06
N ALA A 16 -20.65 17.18 -20.85
CA ALA A 16 -20.67 18.59 -20.42
C ALA A 16 -20.02 18.80 -19.04
N ALA A 17 -20.12 17.81 -18.14
CA ALA A 17 -19.45 17.80 -16.84
C ALA A 17 -17.97 17.43 -16.91
N GLY A 18 -17.44 17.11 -18.10
CA GLY A 18 -16.06 16.65 -18.29
C GLY A 18 -15.78 15.27 -17.70
N ILE A 19 -16.81 14.40 -17.65
CA ILE A 19 -16.71 13.04 -17.12
C ILE A 19 -16.78 12.04 -18.28
N ALA A 20 -15.68 11.32 -18.51
CA ALA A 20 -15.62 10.30 -19.54
C ALA A 20 -16.46 9.07 -19.17
N LEU A 21 -17.15 8.51 -20.16
CA LEU A 21 -17.95 7.29 -19.99
C LEU A 21 -17.27 6.10 -20.70
N PRO A 22 -17.51 4.85 -20.23
CA PRO A 22 -17.06 3.65 -20.92
C PRO A 22 -17.55 3.60 -22.37
N SER A 23 -16.67 3.23 -23.30
CA SER A 23 -17.02 3.07 -24.72
C SER A 23 -17.56 1.67 -25.03
N TYR A 24 -17.32 0.70 -24.16
CA TYR A 24 -17.79 -0.68 -24.32
C TYR A 24 -19.18 -0.90 -23.73
N ASP A 25 -19.83 -2.01 -24.11
CA ASP A 25 -21.14 -2.39 -23.57
C ASP A 25 -21.01 -3.05 -22.19
N ILE A 26 -21.28 -2.25 -21.14
CA ILE A 26 -21.17 -2.67 -19.73
C ILE A 26 -22.05 -3.88 -19.44
N LYS A 27 -23.28 -3.93 -19.99
CA LYS A 27 -24.21 -5.04 -19.75
C LYS A 27 -23.68 -6.34 -20.36
N LYS A 28 -23.15 -6.25 -21.58
CA LYS A 28 -22.56 -7.40 -22.27
C LYS A 28 -21.34 -7.92 -21.51
N VAL A 29 -20.49 -7.04 -21.01
CA VAL A 29 -19.33 -7.39 -20.16
C VAL A 29 -19.79 -8.10 -18.89
N ALA A 30 -20.82 -7.59 -18.22
CA ALA A 30 -21.38 -8.20 -17.02
C ALA A 30 -21.95 -9.62 -17.30
N GLU A 31 -22.70 -9.79 -18.39
CA GLU A 31 -23.22 -11.10 -18.82
C GLU A 31 -22.10 -12.10 -19.12
N ASN A 32 -21.07 -11.68 -19.85
CA ASN A 32 -19.91 -12.51 -20.16
C ASN A 32 -19.17 -12.93 -18.89
N THR A 33 -18.95 -11.99 -17.97
CA THR A 33 -18.28 -12.25 -16.68
C THR A 33 -19.08 -13.20 -15.81
N LYS A 34 -20.39 -13.01 -15.72
CA LYS A 34 -21.27 -13.89 -14.95
C LYS A 34 -21.24 -15.32 -15.45
N LYS A 35 -21.20 -15.52 -16.77
CA LYS A 35 -21.17 -16.83 -17.43
C LYS A 35 -19.82 -17.53 -17.28
N ALA A 36 -18.72 -16.78 -17.42
CA ALA A 36 -17.36 -17.32 -17.44
C ALA A 36 -16.40 -16.36 -16.71
N PRO A 37 -16.47 -16.25 -15.38
CA PRO A 37 -15.63 -15.34 -14.61
C PRO A 37 -14.15 -15.73 -14.80
N ALA A 38 -13.32 -14.74 -15.17
CA ALA A 38 -11.89 -14.95 -15.35
C ALA A 38 -11.08 -14.35 -14.19
N TRP A 39 -11.61 -13.33 -13.56
CA TRP A 39 -10.93 -12.58 -12.49
C TRP A 39 -11.88 -12.25 -11.34
N VAL A 40 -11.53 -12.69 -10.14
CA VAL A 40 -12.21 -12.35 -8.89
C VAL A 40 -11.26 -11.52 -8.03
N HIS A 41 -11.75 -10.49 -7.36
CA HIS A 41 -10.96 -9.68 -6.45
C HIS A 41 -11.57 -9.62 -5.06
N PHE A 42 -10.77 -9.90 -4.05
CA PHE A 42 -11.13 -9.81 -2.63
C PHE A 42 -10.69 -8.48 -2.04
N GLY A 43 -11.66 -7.75 -1.48
CA GLY A 43 -11.50 -6.41 -0.94
C GLY A 43 -12.16 -5.36 -1.83
N ALA A 44 -13.17 -4.68 -1.29
CA ALA A 44 -14.03 -3.74 -2.02
C ALA A 44 -13.60 -2.27 -1.85
N GLY A 45 -12.36 -2.02 -1.39
CA GLY A 45 -11.84 -0.70 -1.04
C GLY A 45 -11.44 0.18 -2.23
N ASN A 46 -10.97 1.40 -1.92
CA ASN A 46 -10.69 2.42 -2.92
C ASN A 46 -9.59 2.02 -3.91
N ILE A 47 -8.51 1.38 -3.44
CA ILE A 47 -7.41 0.98 -4.34
C ILE A 47 -7.87 -0.05 -5.37
N PHE A 48 -8.71 -0.99 -4.98
CA PHE A 48 -9.33 -1.92 -5.91
C PHE A 48 -10.19 -1.19 -6.94
N ARG A 49 -11.09 -0.33 -6.46
CA ARG A 49 -12.09 0.34 -7.29
C ARG A 49 -11.46 1.21 -8.38
N ILE A 50 -10.44 2.03 -8.04
CA ILE A 50 -9.85 2.96 -9.01
C ILE A 50 -8.65 2.38 -9.75
N PHE A 51 -7.78 1.60 -9.09
CA PHE A 51 -6.58 1.09 -9.73
C PHE A 51 -6.82 -0.27 -10.41
N ILE A 52 -7.16 -1.28 -9.64
CA ILE A 52 -7.34 -2.63 -10.22
C ILE A 52 -8.54 -2.65 -11.18
N GLY A 53 -9.66 -2.03 -10.78
CA GLY A 53 -10.81 -1.81 -11.67
C GLY A 53 -10.45 -0.97 -12.89
N GLY A 54 -9.61 0.05 -12.73
CA GLY A 54 -9.11 0.88 -13.83
C GLY A 54 -8.24 0.11 -14.83
N LEU A 55 -7.45 -0.88 -14.37
CA LEU A 55 -6.71 -1.78 -15.28
C LEU A 55 -7.66 -2.63 -16.13
N ALA A 56 -8.65 -3.25 -15.50
CA ALA A 56 -9.67 -4.03 -16.21
C ALA A 56 -10.48 -3.15 -17.18
N ASP A 57 -10.85 -1.94 -16.78
CA ASP A 57 -11.52 -0.96 -17.63
C ASP A 57 -10.67 -0.61 -18.85
N THR A 58 -9.37 -0.42 -18.66
CA THR A 58 -8.42 -0.15 -19.77
C THR A 58 -8.36 -1.31 -20.76
N LEU A 59 -8.39 -2.56 -20.28
CA LEU A 59 -8.43 -3.74 -21.16
C LEU A 59 -9.73 -3.81 -21.97
N LEU A 60 -10.86 -3.50 -21.33
CA LEU A 60 -12.17 -3.44 -21.98
C LEU A 60 -12.22 -2.34 -23.06
N GLU A 61 -11.74 -1.14 -22.75
CA GLU A 61 -11.64 -0.02 -23.69
C GLU A 61 -10.78 -0.33 -24.91
N LYS A 62 -9.71 -1.09 -24.73
CA LYS A 62 -8.81 -1.51 -25.82
C LYS A 62 -9.31 -2.74 -26.59
N GLY A 63 -10.41 -3.36 -26.15
CA GLY A 63 -10.89 -4.61 -26.75
C GLY A 63 -9.99 -5.83 -26.46
N GLU A 64 -9.10 -5.72 -25.46
CA GLU A 64 -8.20 -6.81 -25.04
C GLU A 64 -8.87 -7.75 -24.01
N ALA A 65 -10.06 -7.39 -23.53
CA ALA A 65 -10.92 -8.20 -22.68
C ALA A 65 -12.39 -8.04 -23.04
N ASP A 66 -13.19 -9.07 -22.77
CA ASP A 66 -14.65 -9.06 -22.92
C ASP A 66 -15.36 -9.34 -21.59
N LYS A 67 -14.60 -9.41 -20.50
CA LYS A 67 -15.05 -9.69 -19.13
C LYS A 67 -14.42 -8.67 -18.16
N GLY A 68 -15.16 -8.34 -17.12
CA GLY A 68 -14.69 -7.50 -16.03
C GLY A 68 -14.29 -8.33 -14.80
N ILE A 69 -14.36 -7.70 -13.64
CA ILE A 69 -13.97 -8.29 -12.35
C ILE A 69 -15.21 -8.54 -11.49
N THR A 70 -15.29 -9.71 -10.86
CA THR A 70 -16.20 -9.96 -9.74
C THR A 70 -15.52 -9.52 -8.44
N CYS A 71 -16.15 -8.60 -7.71
CA CYS A 71 -15.70 -8.13 -6.40
C CYS A 71 -16.24 -9.03 -5.29
N VAL A 72 -15.41 -9.35 -4.31
CA VAL A 72 -15.80 -10.11 -3.11
C VAL A 72 -15.38 -9.34 -1.86
N GLU A 73 -16.33 -9.06 -0.98
CA GLU A 73 -16.06 -8.42 0.32
C GLU A 73 -16.17 -9.46 1.43
N THR A 74 -15.18 -9.47 2.34
CA THR A 74 -15.07 -10.46 3.42
C THR A 74 -15.23 -9.89 4.82
N PHE A 75 -15.27 -8.55 4.96
CA PHE A 75 -15.24 -7.90 6.26
C PHE A 75 -16.32 -6.83 6.43
N ASP A 76 -16.38 -5.86 5.53
CA ASP A 76 -17.30 -4.71 5.61
C ASP A 76 -18.41 -4.82 4.55
N PHE A 77 -19.37 -5.65 4.81
CA PHE A 77 -20.47 -5.96 3.87
C PHE A 77 -21.32 -4.74 3.51
N ASP A 78 -21.35 -3.72 4.38
CA ASP A 78 -22.05 -2.45 4.09
C ASP A 78 -21.51 -1.79 2.82
N VAL A 79 -20.22 -1.99 2.50
CA VAL A 79 -19.63 -1.45 1.28
C VAL A 79 -20.34 -1.98 0.04
N VAL A 80 -20.64 -3.29 0.00
CA VAL A 80 -21.40 -3.89 -1.11
C VAL A 80 -22.81 -3.30 -1.19
N ASP A 81 -23.51 -3.21 -0.05
CA ASP A 81 -24.90 -2.80 -0.02
C ASP A 81 -25.10 -1.29 -0.24
N LYS A 82 -24.12 -0.45 0.17
CA LYS A 82 -24.22 1.02 0.11
C LYS A 82 -23.47 1.66 -1.06
N ILE A 83 -22.42 0.98 -1.59
CA ILE A 83 -21.51 1.58 -2.58
C ILE A 83 -21.52 0.83 -3.92
N TYR A 84 -21.77 -0.47 -3.95
CA TYR A 84 -21.79 -1.21 -5.22
C TYR A 84 -23.21 -1.37 -5.76
N LYS A 85 -24.11 -1.99 -5.00
CA LYS A 85 -25.48 -2.29 -5.46
C LYS A 85 -26.28 -1.06 -5.89
N PRO A 86 -26.32 0.05 -5.12
CA PRO A 86 -27.10 1.23 -5.50
C PRO A 86 -26.59 1.94 -6.75
N TYR A 87 -25.34 1.69 -7.13
CA TYR A 87 -24.67 2.34 -8.26
C TYR A 87 -24.38 1.37 -9.42
N ASP A 88 -25.11 0.25 -9.51
CA ASP A 88 -24.93 -0.77 -10.56
C ASP A 88 -23.47 -1.24 -10.70
N ASN A 89 -22.70 -1.30 -9.60
CA ASN A 89 -21.27 -1.57 -9.52
C ASN A 89 -20.37 -0.58 -10.29
N LEU A 90 -20.90 0.56 -10.73
CA LEU A 90 -20.13 1.62 -11.36
C LEU A 90 -19.26 2.36 -10.33
N VAL A 91 -18.12 2.88 -10.78
CA VAL A 91 -17.23 3.69 -9.97
C VAL A 91 -16.94 5.00 -10.71
N LEU A 92 -17.07 6.13 -10.02
CA LEU A 92 -16.61 7.40 -10.55
C LEU A 92 -15.15 7.64 -10.07
N ALA A 93 -14.21 7.43 -10.96
CA ALA A 93 -12.78 7.64 -10.72
C ALA A 93 -12.42 9.11 -10.94
N VAL A 94 -11.74 9.72 -9.97
CA VAL A 94 -11.24 11.10 -10.02
C VAL A 94 -9.74 11.09 -9.76
N THR A 95 -8.95 11.39 -10.80
CA THR A 95 -7.50 11.52 -10.68
C THR A 95 -7.14 12.97 -10.37
N LEU A 96 -6.47 13.19 -9.25
CA LEU A 96 -6.03 14.51 -8.77
C LEU A 96 -4.59 14.75 -9.21
N LYS A 97 -4.37 15.77 -10.04
CA LYS A 97 -3.05 16.13 -10.55
C LYS A 97 -2.44 17.26 -9.70
N ALA A 98 -1.12 17.31 -9.66
CA ALA A 98 -0.37 18.29 -8.88
C ALA A 98 -0.63 19.76 -9.31
N ASP A 99 -1.02 19.99 -10.57
CA ASP A 99 -1.41 21.29 -11.11
C ASP A 99 -2.84 21.74 -10.74
N GLY A 100 -3.57 20.89 -9.97
CA GLY A 100 -4.95 21.16 -9.57
C GLY A 100 -6.00 20.71 -10.59
N SER A 101 -5.61 20.24 -11.76
CA SER A 101 -6.56 19.65 -12.70
C SER A 101 -7.00 18.26 -12.27
N THR A 102 -8.17 17.82 -12.75
CA THR A 102 -8.71 16.50 -12.45
C THR A 102 -9.13 15.79 -13.73
N ASP A 103 -8.79 14.50 -13.83
CA ASP A 103 -9.40 13.61 -14.80
C ASP A 103 -10.52 12.84 -14.13
N LYS A 104 -11.71 12.80 -14.77
CA LYS A 104 -12.89 12.13 -14.24
C LYS A 104 -13.38 11.10 -15.24
N LYS A 105 -13.60 9.88 -14.77
CA LYS A 105 -14.08 8.78 -15.62
C LYS A 105 -15.00 7.85 -14.85
N VAL A 106 -16.08 7.40 -15.47
CA VAL A 106 -16.88 6.28 -14.96
C VAL A 106 -16.21 4.98 -15.39
N LEU A 107 -16.00 4.07 -14.45
CA LEU A 107 -15.51 2.71 -14.70
C LEU A 107 -16.68 1.74 -14.63
N GLY A 108 -16.83 0.90 -15.67
CA GLY A 108 -17.87 -0.14 -15.77
C GLY A 108 -17.30 -1.56 -15.72
N SER A 109 -16.04 -1.70 -15.33
CA SER A 109 -15.31 -2.98 -15.28
C SER A 109 -15.66 -3.88 -14.11
N LEU A 110 -16.29 -3.34 -13.05
CA LEU A 110 -16.74 -4.11 -11.89
C LEU A 110 -18.15 -4.61 -12.16
N THR A 111 -18.30 -5.91 -12.34
CA THR A 111 -19.53 -6.46 -12.91
C THR A 111 -20.48 -7.09 -11.90
N GLU A 112 -19.95 -7.53 -10.77
CA GLU A 112 -20.69 -8.18 -9.70
C GLU A 112 -19.99 -7.89 -8.37
N ALA A 113 -20.74 -7.67 -7.29
CA ALA A 113 -20.22 -7.52 -5.93
C ALA A 113 -20.92 -8.48 -4.99
N ILE A 114 -20.15 -9.35 -4.33
CA ILE A 114 -20.65 -10.47 -3.50
C ILE A 114 -20.13 -10.32 -2.08
N LYS A 115 -20.98 -10.58 -1.10
CA LYS A 115 -20.59 -10.68 0.31
C LYS A 115 -20.18 -12.12 0.61
N ALA A 116 -18.97 -12.34 1.08
CA ALA A 116 -18.46 -13.69 1.38
C ALA A 116 -18.98 -14.19 2.73
N GLN A 117 -20.25 -14.50 2.78
CA GLN A 117 -20.94 -14.97 3.98
C GLN A 117 -21.37 -16.43 3.80
N SER A 118 -20.66 -17.38 4.44
CA SER A 118 -20.96 -18.80 4.36
C SER A 118 -22.35 -19.18 4.92
N ASN A 119 -22.92 -18.34 5.76
CA ASN A 119 -24.27 -18.48 6.30
C ASN A 119 -25.39 -17.85 5.45
N VAL A 120 -25.06 -17.25 4.30
CA VAL A 120 -26.02 -16.71 3.31
C VAL A 120 -25.96 -17.58 2.05
N PRO A 121 -26.89 -18.55 1.89
CA PRO A 121 -26.77 -19.58 0.84
C PRO A 121 -26.68 -19.04 -0.58
N GLU A 122 -27.41 -17.96 -0.91
CA GLU A 122 -27.43 -17.40 -2.25
C GLU A 122 -26.03 -16.87 -2.65
N GLU A 123 -25.41 -16.04 -1.81
CA GLU A 123 -24.10 -15.47 -2.08
C GLU A 123 -22.99 -16.53 -2.00
N TRP A 124 -23.09 -17.45 -1.04
CA TRP A 124 -22.10 -18.53 -0.88
C TRP A 124 -22.12 -19.52 -2.05
N ASN A 125 -23.29 -19.91 -2.52
CA ASN A 125 -23.43 -20.78 -3.68
C ASN A 125 -22.91 -20.11 -4.95
N ARG A 126 -23.12 -18.79 -5.10
CA ARG A 126 -22.55 -18.03 -6.21
C ARG A 126 -21.02 -18.05 -6.19
N LEU A 127 -20.40 -17.88 -5.02
CA LEU A 127 -18.95 -18.00 -4.88
C LEU A 127 -18.43 -19.39 -5.21
N LYS A 128 -19.11 -20.45 -4.75
CA LYS A 128 -18.77 -21.84 -5.13
C LYS A 128 -18.87 -22.06 -6.64
N GLU A 129 -19.95 -21.59 -7.27
CA GLU A 129 -20.13 -21.66 -8.74
C GLU A 129 -18.95 -20.98 -9.48
N ILE A 130 -18.54 -19.79 -9.04
CA ILE A 130 -17.40 -19.07 -9.62
C ILE A 130 -16.10 -19.87 -9.48
N PHE A 131 -15.83 -20.40 -8.28
CA PHE A 131 -14.56 -21.08 -8.00
C PHE A 131 -14.42 -22.42 -8.70
N VAL A 132 -15.51 -23.14 -8.93
CA VAL A 132 -15.46 -24.39 -9.70
C VAL A 132 -15.43 -24.17 -11.21
N ASN A 133 -15.68 -22.95 -11.67
CA ASN A 133 -15.64 -22.63 -13.09
C ASN A 133 -14.20 -22.69 -13.63
N PRO A 134 -13.91 -23.51 -14.66
CA PRO A 134 -12.57 -23.63 -15.23
C PRO A 134 -12.08 -22.33 -15.92
N ALA A 135 -12.99 -21.41 -16.28
CA ALA A 135 -12.63 -20.11 -16.86
C ALA A 135 -11.94 -19.17 -15.86
N LEU A 136 -12.04 -19.42 -14.55
CA LEU A 136 -11.39 -18.61 -13.54
C LEU A 136 -9.87 -18.79 -13.62
N GLN A 137 -9.19 -17.69 -13.97
CA GLN A 137 -7.75 -17.65 -14.20
C GLN A 137 -6.98 -17.17 -12.98
N MET A 138 -7.54 -16.16 -12.27
CA MET A 138 -6.89 -15.58 -11.11
C MET A 138 -7.89 -15.04 -10.07
N ILE A 139 -7.47 -15.11 -8.82
CA ILE A 139 -8.06 -14.32 -7.74
C ILE A 139 -7.01 -13.36 -7.19
N SER A 140 -7.41 -12.15 -6.84
CA SER A 140 -6.50 -11.13 -6.34
C SER A 140 -7.03 -10.45 -5.08
N PHE A 141 -6.15 -9.76 -4.34
CA PHE A 141 -6.45 -9.25 -3.00
C PHE A 141 -5.95 -7.83 -2.79
N THR A 142 -6.77 -6.99 -2.18
CA THR A 142 -6.39 -5.75 -1.50
C THR A 142 -7.15 -5.68 -0.17
N ILE A 143 -6.69 -6.45 0.82
CA ILE A 143 -7.32 -6.63 2.14
C ILE A 143 -6.45 -6.11 3.29
N THR A 144 -5.35 -5.44 2.96
CA THR A 144 -4.28 -4.99 3.85
C THR A 144 -3.48 -6.15 4.49
N GLU A 145 -2.28 -5.87 4.97
CA GLU A 145 -1.40 -6.87 5.58
C GLU A 145 -2.08 -7.63 6.74
N LYS A 146 -2.95 -6.95 7.49
CA LYS A 146 -3.71 -7.55 8.61
C LYS A 146 -4.68 -8.65 8.15
N GLY A 147 -5.18 -8.57 6.93
CA GLY A 147 -6.09 -9.57 6.37
C GLY A 147 -5.46 -10.95 6.16
N TYR A 148 -4.13 -11.02 6.06
CA TYR A 148 -3.39 -12.28 5.95
C TYR A 148 -3.00 -12.88 7.30
N ALA A 149 -3.00 -12.10 8.37
CA ALA A 149 -2.53 -12.56 9.66
C ALA A 149 -3.48 -13.55 10.32
N LEU A 150 -2.98 -14.74 10.67
CA LEU A 150 -3.72 -15.78 11.38
C LEU A 150 -3.43 -15.78 12.88
N LYS A 151 -2.26 -15.24 13.29
CA LYS A 151 -1.74 -15.31 14.66
C LYS A 151 -1.34 -13.95 15.18
N GLY A 152 -1.45 -13.77 16.48
CA GLY A 152 -0.93 -12.62 17.19
C GLY A 152 0.60 -12.68 17.40
N ALA A 153 1.14 -11.64 18.02
CA ALA A 153 2.58 -11.55 18.34
C ALA A 153 3.04 -12.65 19.34
N ASP A 154 2.13 -13.21 20.11
CA ASP A 154 2.35 -14.32 21.03
C ASP A 154 2.39 -15.70 20.33
N GLY A 155 2.16 -15.74 19.01
CA GLY A 155 2.12 -16.96 18.21
C GLY A 155 0.80 -17.74 18.28
N ALA A 156 -0.17 -17.30 19.09
CA ALA A 156 -1.49 -17.91 19.19
C ALA A 156 -2.39 -17.48 18.00
N PHE A 157 -3.26 -18.37 17.54
CA PHE A 157 -4.28 -18.00 16.56
C PHE A 157 -5.24 -16.95 17.15
N PHE A 158 -5.63 -16.00 16.32
CA PHE A 158 -6.70 -15.08 16.71
C PHE A 158 -7.99 -15.87 17.01
N PRO A 159 -8.83 -15.44 17.97
CA PRO A 159 -10.03 -16.20 18.36
C PRO A 159 -10.98 -16.50 17.18
N PHE A 160 -11.13 -15.58 16.23
CA PHE A 160 -11.96 -15.79 15.04
C PHE A 160 -11.33 -16.78 14.05
N ILE A 161 -10.00 -16.84 13.95
CA ILE A 161 -9.28 -17.85 13.16
C ILE A 161 -9.39 -19.22 13.82
N GLN A 162 -9.25 -19.29 15.16
CA GLN A 162 -9.45 -20.55 15.88
C GLN A 162 -10.88 -21.09 15.67
N ALA A 163 -11.88 -20.21 15.65
CA ALA A 163 -13.25 -20.60 15.37
C ALA A 163 -13.40 -21.17 13.94
N ASP A 164 -12.75 -20.59 12.93
CA ASP A 164 -12.74 -21.11 11.55
C ASP A 164 -12.05 -22.48 11.47
N ILE A 165 -10.94 -22.66 12.19
CA ILE A 165 -10.23 -23.95 12.29
C ILE A 165 -11.14 -25.02 12.91
N ASP A 166 -11.87 -24.68 13.97
CA ASP A 166 -12.70 -25.62 14.71
C ASP A 166 -14.00 -25.97 13.98
N ASN A 167 -14.55 -25.05 13.20
CA ASN A 167 -15.82 -25.23 12.48
C ASN A 167 -15.68 -25.76 11.07
N GLY A 168 -14.49 -25.70 10.47
CA GLY A 168 -14.22 -26.21 9.13
C GLY A 168 -14.74 -25.33 7.97
N PRO A 169 -14.55 -25.80 6.72
CA PRO A 169 -14.82 -25.01 5.50
C PRO A 169 -16.27 -24.53 5.36
N GLU A 170 -17.24 -25.29 5.84
CA GLU A 170 -18.66 -24.96 5.69
C GLU A 170 -19.10 -23.72 6.48
N LYS A 171 -18.31 -23.31 7.47
CA LYS A 171 -18.58 -22.14 8.33
C LYS A 171 -17.45 -21.13 8.31
N ALA A 172 -16.68 -21.09 7.23
CA ALA A 172 -15.60 -20.14 7.06
C ALA A 172 -16.10 -18.70 7.18
N GLY A 173 -15.43 -17.89 8.00
CA GLY A 173 -15.82 -16.51 8.29
C GLY A 173 -14.74 -15.48 8.03
N SER A 174 -13.46 -15.80 8.28
CA SER A 174 -12.35 -14.91 7.96
C SER A 174 -11.96 -14.99 6.49
N ALA A 175 -11.32 -13.93 5.96
CA ALA A 175 -10.92 -13.86 4.55
C ALA A 175 -10.11 -15.09 4.11
N MET A 176 -9.10 -15.48 4.89
CA MET A 176 -8.25 -16.63 4.54
C MET A 176 -8.99 -17.96 4.63
N ALA A 177 -9.89 -18.14 5.61
CA ALA A 177 -10.73 -19.32 5.70
C ALA A 177 -11.72 -19.40 4.53
N VAL A 178 -12.37 -18.30 4.18
CA VAL A 178 -13.28 -18.21 3.01
C VAL A 178 -12.55 -18.62 1.74
N VAL A 179 -11.39 -18.05 1.47
CA VAL A 179 -10.60 -18.38 0.28
C VAL A 179 -10.16 -19.84 0.28
N CYS A 180 -9.68 -20.35 1.42
CA CYS A 180 -9.29 -21.74 1.56
C CYS A 180 -10.47 -22.70 1.34
N ALA A 181 -11.67 -22.37 1.84
CA ALA A 181 -12.88 -23.16 1.61
C ALA A 181 -13.28 -23.20 0.13
N LEU A 182 -13.23 -22.06 -0.56
CA LEU A 182 -13.56 -21.97 -1.98
C LEU A 182 -12.51 -22.68 -2.86
N LEU A 183 -11.22 -22.62 -2.50
CA LEU A 183 -10.16 -23.41 -3.15
C LEU A 183 -10.38 -24.94 -2.95
N ASN A 184 -10.89 -25.34 -1.78
CA ASN A 184 -11.25 -26.74 -1.55
C ASN A 184 -12.43 -27.20 -2.42
N GLU A 185 -13.43 -26.33 -2.67
CA GLU A 185 -14.50 -26.64 -3.64
C GLU A 185 -13.94 -26.81 -5.06
N ARG A 186 -12.99 -25.94 -5.48
CA ARG A 186 -12.29 -26.07 -6.76
C ARG A 186 -11.49 -27.37 -6.86
N TYR A 187 -10.78 -27.74 -5.78
CA TYR A 187 -10.07 -29.01 -5.69
C TYR A 187 -11.00 -30.21 -5.85
N LYS A 188 -12.15 -30.21 -5.16
CA LYS A 188 -13.15 -31.31 -5.24
C LYS A 188 -13.80 -31.43 -6.62
N ALA A 189 -13.86 -30.33 -7.37
CA ALA A 189 -14.41 -30.33 -8.73
C ALA A 189 -13.41 -30.94 -9.73
N GLU A 190 -12.76 -30.12 -10.54
CA GLU A 190 -11.87 -30.58 -11.62
C GLU A 190 -10.38 -30.25 -11.36
N LYS A 191 -10.04 -29.71 -10.19
CA LYS A 191 -8.68 -29.27 -9.84
C LYS A 191 -8.09 -28.31 -10.86
N ALA A 192 -8.93 -27.47 -11.50
CA ALA A 192 -8.46 -26.51 -12.50
C ALA A 192 -7.43 -25.57 -11.87
N PRO A 193 -6.30 -25.29 -12.55
CA PRO A 193 -5.25 -24.45 -12.00
C PRO A 193 -5.74 -23.01 -11.75
N LEU A 194 -5.08 -22.28 -10.82
CA LEU A 194 -5.44 -20.92 -10.44
C LEU A 194 -4.24 -20.13 -9.93
N ALA A 195 -4.17 -18.84 -10.27
CA ALA A 195 -3.25 -17.90 -9.62
C ALA A 195 -3.96 -17.17 -8.48
N VAL A 196 -3.30 -17.07 -7.32
CA VAL A 196 -3.77 -16.43 -6.09
C VAL A 196 -2.83 -15.28 -5.75
N VAL A 197 -3.20 -14.05 -6.09
CA VAL A 197 -2.30 -12.91 -6.21
C VAL A 197 -2.59 -11.86 -5.14
N SER A 198 -1.72 -11.68 -4.16
CA SER A 198 -1.79 -10.50 -3.31
C SER A 198 -1.39 -9.25 -4.10
N MET A 199 -2.21 -8.20 -4.04
CA MET A 199 -1.92 -6.88 -4.58
C MET A 199 -1.89 -5.85 -3.43
N ASP A 200 -1.51 -6.27 -2.24
CA ASP A 200 -1.32 -5.40 -1.08
C ASP A 200 0.12 -4.88 -1.00
N ASN A 201 0.26 -3.65 -0.52
CA ASN A 201 1.57 -3.02 -0.33
C ASN A 201 2.22 -3.52 0.98
N CYS A 202 2.64 -4.76 0.98
CA CYS A 202 3.43 -5.35 2.06
C CYS A 202 4.52 -6.26 1.48
N SER A 203 5.64 -6.33 2.19
CA SER A 203 6.80 -7.10 1.75
C SER A 203 6.48 -8.58 1.67
N HIS A 204 6.97 -9.23 0.59
CA HIS A 204 6.78 -10.66 0.33
C HIS A 204 5.29 -11.08 0.37
N ASN A 205 4.43 -10.27 -0.20
CA ASN A 205 2.99 -10.41 -0.08
C ASN A 205 2.46 -11.78 -0.58
N GLY A 206 3.02 -12.32 -1.66
CA GLY A 206 2.66 -13.64 -2.17
C GLY A 206 3.02 -14.78 -1.22
N GLU A 207 4.17 -14.69 -0.54
CA GLU A 207 4.59 -15.66 0.48
C GLU A 207 3.66 -15.60 1.71
N LYS A 208 3.31 -14.39 2.18
CA LYS A 208 2.38 -14.22 3.29
C LYS A 208 1.02 -14.86 2.99
N LEU A 209 0.48 -14.58 1.80
CA LEU A 209 -0.78 -15.15 1.35
C LEU A 209 -0.70 -16.68 1.26
N GLN A 210 0.35 -17.23 0.63
CA GLN A 210 0.57 -18.67 0.53
C GLN A 210 0.64 -19.34 1.90
N ASN A 211 1.43 -18.78 2.82
CA ASN A 211 1.59 -19.32 4.16
C ASN A 211 0.27 -19.33 4.94
N SER A 212 -0.55 -18.30 4.78
CA SER A 212 -1.85 -18.21 5.45
C SER A 212 -2.84 -19.26 4.92
N ILE A 213 -2.94 -19.41 3.61
CA ILE A 213 -3.81 -20.43 3.00
C ILE A 213 -3.34 -21.84 3.35
N LEU A 214 -2.04 -22.12 3.23
CA LEU A 214 -1.49 -23.44 3.57
C LEU A 214 -1.64 -23.76 5.06
N THR A 215 -1.47 -22.78 5.94
CA THR A 215 -1.68 -22.98 7.38
C THR A 215 -3.13 -23.36 7.65
N MET A 216 -4.10 -22.64 7.10
CA MET A 216 -5.52 -22.96 7.27
C MET A 216 -5.86 -24.36 6.72
N ALA A 217 -5.36 -24.71 5.53
CA ALA A 217 -5.58 -26.04 4.94
C ALA A 217 -4.99 -27.17 5.79
N LYS A 218 -3.79 -26.98 6.36
CA LYS A 218 -3.14 -27.97 7.23
C LYS A 218 -3.89 -28.15 8.55
N GLU A 219 -4.39 -27.08 9.16
CA GLU A 219 -5.22 -27.16 10.36
C GLU A 219 -6.53 -27.90 10.09
N TRP A 220 -7.17 -27.66 8.94
CA TRP A 220 -8.36 -28.42 8.53
C TRP A 220 -8.06 -29.87 8.21
N LEU A 221 -6.90 -30.17 7.61
CA LEU A 221 -6.46 -31.56 7.39
C LEU A 221 -6.29 -32.29 8.73
N ALA A 222 -5.62 -31.66 9.70
CA ALA A 222 -5.40 -32.23 11.01
C ALA A 222 -6.73 -32.55 11.76
N LYS A 223 -7.80 -31.79 11.46
CA LYS A 223 -9.15 -32.03 12.00
C LYS A 223 -10.02 -32.95 11.12
N GLY A 224 -9.52 -33.41 9.99
CA GLY A 224 -10.24 -34.30 9.08
C GLY A 224 -11.33 -33.61 8.23
N PHE A 225 -11.30 -32.28 8.11
CA PHE A 225 -12.26 -31.54 7.27
C PHE A 225 -11.89 -31.55 5.79
N VAL A 226 -10.62 -31.71 5.44
CA VAL A 226 -10.12 -31.75 4.07
C VAL A 226 -9.19 -32.93 3.86
N GLU A 227 -8.95 -33.28 2.60
CA GLU A 227 -8.08 -34.41 2.21
C GLU A 227 -6.62 -33.92 2.08
N GLU A 228 -5.66 -34.84 2.24
CA GLU A 228 -4.22 -34.58 2.05
C GLU A 228 -3.92 -34.03 0.64
N GLY A 229 -4.56 -34.60 -0.38
CA GLY A 229 -4.43 -34.18 -1.77
C GLY A 229 -4.84 -32.71 -2.01
N PHE A 230 -5.65 -32.11 -1.13
CA PHE A 230 -5.93 -30.66 -1.21
C PHE A 230 -4.71 -29.82 -0.81
N VAL A 231 -3.99 -30.22 0.25
CA VAL A 231 -2.75 -29.54 0.65
C VAL A 231 -1.68 -29.71 -0.42
N GLU A 232 -1.58 -30.88 -1.06
CA GLU A 232 -0.68 -31.11 -2.19
C GLU A 232 -1.04 -30.22 -3.38
N TYR A 233 -2.34 -30.11 -3.74
CA TYR A 233 -2.84 -29.22 -4.79
C TYR A 233 -2.44 -27.75 -4.54
N LEU A 234 -2.59 -27.25 -3.31
CA LEU A 234 -2.20 -25.89 -2.92
C LEU A 234 -0.67 -25.68 -2.91
N SER A 235 0.10 -26.74 -2.77
CA SER A 235 1.58 -26.68 -2.68
C SER A 235 2.26 -26.84 -4.03
N ASP A 236 1.55 -27.31 -5.05
CA ASP A 236 2.08 -27.43 -6.42
C ASP A 236 1.83 -26.13 -7.21
N GLU A 237 2.88 -25.35 -7.45
CA GLU A 237 2.80 -24.09 -8.21
C GLU A 237 2.25 -24.23 -9.65
N LYS A 238 2.22 -25.46 -10.19
CA LYS A 238 1.57 -25.75 -11.49
C LYS A 238 0.05 -25.84 -11.37
N GLN A 239 -0.46 -26.05 -10.17
CA GLN A 239 -1.88 -26.13 -9.86
C GLN A 239 -2.36 -24.81 -9.23
N VAL A 240 -1.74 -24.40 -8.13
CA VAL A 240 -2.06 -23.13 -7.47
C VAL A 240 -0.78 -22.34 -7.26
N SER A 241 -0.65 -21.26 -8.01
CA SER A 241 0.48 -20.34 -7.85
C SER A 241 0.13 -19.18 -6.91
N PHE A 242 1.15 -18.63 -6.25
CA PHE A 242 1.06 -17.45 -5.41
C PHE A 242 2.05 -16.40 -5.91
N PRO A 243 1.76 -15.74 -7.05
CA PRO A 243 2.63 -14.73 -7.61
C PRO A 243 2.87 -13.59 -6.62
N TRP A 244 4.13 -13.16 -6.51
CA TRP A 244 4.46 -11.97 -5.74
C TRP A 244 4.16 -10.72 -6.54
N SER A 245 3.82 -9.64 -5.86
CA SER A 245 3.59 -8.36 -6.53
C SER A 245 4.17 -7.18 -5.75
N MET A 246 4.40 -6.09 -6.46
CA MET A 246 4.63 -4.77 -5.89
C MET A 246 3.59 -3.82 -6.47
N ILE A 247 2.84 -3.17 -5.58
CA ILE A 247 1.85 -2.17 -5.94
C ILE A 247 2.25 -0.81 -5.38
N ASP A 248 2.01 0.25 -6.14
CA ASP A 248 2.23 1.61 -5.70
C ASP A 248 1.17 2.54 -6.29
N LYS A 249 0.28 3.04 -5.46
CA LYS A 249 -0.71 4.07 -5.73
C LYS A 249 -1.27 4.62 -4.43
N ILE A 250 -1.40 5.93 -4.34
CA ILE A 250 -2.03 6.59 -3.20
C ILE A 250 -3.51 6.84 -3.50
N THR A 251 -4.37 6.29 -2.66
CA THR A 251 -5.84 6.46 -2.70
C THR A 251 -6.31 6.97 -1.34
N PRO A 252 -6.32 8.28 -1.11
CA PRO A 252 -6.77 8.85 0.16
C PRO A 252 -8.27 8.60 0.38
N ARG A 253 -8.74 8.94 1.57
CA ARG A 253 -10.18 8.95 1.85
C ARG A 253 -10.91 9.87 0.87
N PRO A 254 -12.21 9.65 0.63
CA PRO A 254 -13.02 10.60 -0.15
C PRO A 254 -12.82 12.03 0.36
N ALA A 255 -12.43 12.95 -0.54
CA ALA A 255 -12.20 14.35 -0.21
C ALA A 255 -13.52 15.14 -0.36
N ASP A 256 -13.83 15.97 0.62
CA ASP A 256 -15.06 16.79 0.62
C ASP A 256 -15.06 17.76 -0.58
N SER A 257 -13.91 18.33 -0.93
CA SER A 257 -13.76 19.19 -2.11
C SER A 257 -14.09 18.48 -3.42
N VAL A 258 -13.72 17.20 -3.55
CA VAL A 258 -14.08 16.40 -4.73
C VAL A 258 -15.57 16.11 -4.77
N CYS A 259 -16.18 15.81 -3.62
CA CYS A 259 -17.63 15.62 -3.52
C CYS A 259 -18.38 16.89 -3.97
N GLU A 260 -18.02 18.05 -3.41
CA GLU A 260 -18.60 19.34 -3.77
C GLU A 260 -18.47 19.67 -5.27
N ASP A 261 -17.30 19.39 -5.87
CA ASP A 261 -17.08 19.63 -7.29
C ASP A 261 -17.92 18.72 -8.19
N LEU A 262 -18.13 17.47 -7.79
CA LEU A 262 -19.00 16.53 -8.48
C LEU A 262 -20.49 16.94 -8.35
N GLU A 263 -20.92 17.38 -7.18
CA GLU A 263 -22.29 17.91 -6.95
C GLU A 263 -22.54 19.18 -7.78
N LYS A 264 -21.59 20.11 -7.80
CA LYS A 264 -21.66 21.32 -8.66
C LYS A 264 -21.72 20.97 -10.15
N ALA A 265 -21.06 19.88 -10.56
CA ALA A 265 -21.14 19.34 -11.91
C ALA A 265 -22.47 18.62 -12.20
N GLY A 266 -23.35 18.47 -11.20
CA GLY A 266 -24.67 17.88 -11.32
C GLY A 266 -24.72 16.37 -11.07
N VAL A 267 -23.69 15.77 -10.45
CA VAL A 267 -23.73 14.36 -10.04
C VAL A 267 -24.53 14.26 -8.73
N GLU A 268 -25.53 13.40 -8.71
CA GLU A 268 -26.46 13.23 -7.60
C GLU A 268 -26.10 12.01 -6.75
N ASP A 269 -26.50 12.04 -5.47
CA ASP A 269 -26.37 10.91 -4.54
C ASP A 269 -24.91 10.42 -4.38
N ILE A 270 -23.92 11.34 -4.43
CA ILE A 270 -22.49 11.03 -4.48
C ILE A 270 -21.80 11.17 -3.10
N ALA A 271 -22.51 11.64 -2.08
CA ALA A 271 -21.97 11.91 -0.76
C ALA A 271 -21.32 10.68 -0.10
N PRO A 272 -20.22 10.87 0.64
CA PRO A 272 -19.60 9.80 1.41
C PRO A 272 -20.54 9.24 2.47
N VAL A 273 -20.37 7.95 2.77
CA VAL A 273 -21.09 7.26 3.83
C VAL A 273 -20.11 6.66 4.85
N ILE A 274 -20.59 6.48 6.09
CA ILE A 274 -19.87 5.73 7.12
C ILE A 274 -20.58 4.38 7.28
N THR A 275 -19.80 3.29 7.18
CA THR A 275 -20.31 1.93 7.35
C THR A 275 -20.44 1.56 8.84
N SER A 276 -21.07 0.43 9.13
CA SER A 276 -21.12 -0.16 10.48
C SER A 276 -19.73 -0.52 11.04
N LYS A 277 -18.76 -0.78 10.15
CA LYS A 277 -17.36 -1.01 10.50
C LYS A 277 -16.53 0.27 10.57
N ARG A 278 -17.17 1.45 10.48
CA ARG A 278 -16.56 2.78 10.48
C ARG A 278 -15.65 3.07 9.26
N THR A 279 -15.86 2.39 8.15
CA THR A 279 -15.23 2.74 6.89
C THR A 279 -15.89 4.01 6.34
N TYR A 280 -15.10 5.04 6.04
CA TYR A 280 -15.52 6.25 5.35
C TYR A 280 -15.26 6.06 3.84
N ILE A 281 -16.32 5.97 3.05
CA ILE A 281 -16.27 5.61 1.64
C ILE A 281 -17.35 6.34 0.85
N ALA A 282 -17.11 6.57 -0.45
CA ALA A 282 -18.05 7.27 -1.35
C ALA A 282 -18.25 6.47 -2.65
N PRO A 283 -19.31 6.75 -3.43
CA PRO A 283 -19.47 6.19 -4.77
C PRO A 283 -18.37 6.60 -5.75
N PHE A 284 -17.69 7.73 -5.51
CA PHE A 284 -16.47 8.13 -6.21
C PHE A 284 -15.21 7.66 -5.47
N VAL A 285 -14.10 7.65 -6.18
CA VAL A 285 -12.76 7.43 -5.62
C VAL A 285 -11.82 8.49 -6.16
N ASN A 286 -11.16 9.22 -5.26
CA ASN A 286 -10.09 10.14 -5.63
C ASN A 286 -8.70 9.50 -5.39
N ALA A 287 -7.77 9.71 -6.31
CA ALA A 287 -6.42 9.16 -6.24
C ALA A 287 -5.41 10.05 -6.99
N GLU A 288 -4.12 9.84 -6.72
CA GLU A 288 -3.04 10.43 -7.53
C GLU A 288 -2.99 9.87 -8.96
N GLY A 289 -2.26 10.54 -9.86
CA GLY A 289 -2.01 10.07 -11.22
C GLY A 289 -1.09 8.86 -11.29
N PRO A 290 0.12 8.93 -10.72
CA PRO A 290 1.10 7.85 -10.78
C PRO A 290 0.59 6.54 -10.20
N GLN A 291 0.94 5.44 -10.87
CA GLN A 291 0.58 4.09 -10.44
C GLN A 291 1.52 3.05 -11.02
N TYR A 292 1.90 2.08 -10.20
CA TYR A 292 2.76 0.97 -10.60
C TYR A 292 2.22 -0.34 -10.04
N LEU A 293 2.16 -1.35 -10.90
CA LEU A 293 1.88 -2.73 -10.50
C LEU A 293 2.84 -3.64 -11.25
N VAL A 294 3.62 -4.38 -10.47
CA VAL A 294 4.57 -5.38 -10.96
C VAL A 294 4.14 -6.72 -10.39
N ILE A 295 4.01 -7.74 -11.20
CA ILE A 295 3.55 -9.07 -10.77
C ILE A 295 4.49 -10.14 -11.33
N GLU A 296 4.80 -11.15 -10.52
CA GLU A 296 5.46 -12.36 -10.96
C GLU A 296 4.59 -13.10 -11.99
N ASP A 297 5.13 -13.34 -13.19
CA ASP A 297 4.35 -13.97 -14.30
C ASP A 297 4.24 -15.49 -14.14
N LYS A 298 3.50 -15.92 -13.11
CA LYS A 298 3.19 -17.32 -12.83
C LYS A 298 1.68 -17.55 -12.77
N PHE A 299 1.07 -17.79 -13.91
CA PHE A 299 -0.37 -17.97 -14.06
C PHE A 299 -0.68 -19.32 -14.74
N PRO A 300 -0.86 -20.40 -13.95
CA PRO A 300 -0.98 -21.75 -14.49
C PRO A 300 -2.25 -21.99 -15.32
N ASN A 301 -3.28 -21.13 -15.20
CA ASN A 301 -4.50 -21.16 -16.02
C ASN A 301 -4.62 -19.97 -16.98
N GLY A 302 -3.48 -19.35 -17.35
CA GLY A 302 -3.51 -18.10 -18.08
C GLY A 302 -3.95 -16.92 -17.22
N ARG A 303 -4.03 -15.75 -17.82
CA ARG A 303 -4.40 -14.48 -17.16
C ARG A 303 -5.00 -13.47 -18.14
N PRO A 304 -5.71 -12.44 -17.66
CA PRO A 304 -5.99 -11.27 -18.48
C PRO A 304 -4.70 -10.64 -19.03
N ALA A 305 -4.76 -9.95 -20.16
CA ALA A 305 -3.61 -9.32 -20.81
C ALA A 305 -3.15 -8.05 -20.06
N LEU A 306 -2.79 -8.20 -18.79
CA LEU A 306 -2.52 -7.10 -17.84
C LEU A 306 -1.41 -6.15 -18.33
N GLU A 307 -0.43 -6.66 -19.10
CA GLU A 307 0.63 -5.87 -19.72
C GLU A 307 0.07 -4.84 -20.72
N LYS A 308 -1.09 -5.08 -21.31
CA LYS A 308 -1.78 -4.13 -22.19
C LYS A 308 -2.40 -2.95 -21.42
N ALA A 309 -2.59 -3.13 -20.12
CA ALA A 309 -3.04 -2.07 -19.20
C ALA A 309 -1.87 -1.40 -18.45
N GLY A 310 -0.61 -1.75 -18.77
CA GLY A 310 0.57 -1.13 -18.18
C GLY A 310 1.11 -1.85 -16.92
N VAL A 311 0.64 -3.06 -16.64
CA VAL A 311 1.21 -3.89 -15.57
C VAL A 311 2.52 -4.52 -16.06
N TYR A 312 3.55 -4.47 -15.22
CA TYR A 312 4.82 -5.14 -15.48
C TYR A 312 4.75 -6.60 -15.03
N LEU A 313 4.99 -7.52 -15.95
CA LEU A 313 5.03 -8.95 -15.68
C LEU A 313 6.46 -9.44 -15.81
N THR A 314 6.97 -10.09 -14.76
CA THR A 314 8.39 -10.43 -14.65
C THR A 314 8.61 -11.64 -13.74
N ASP A 315 9.85 -11.94 -13.38
CA ASP A 315 10.20 -12.94 -12.37
C ASP A 315 10.13 -12.37 -10.94
N ARG A 316 10.12 -13.27 -9.95
CA ARG A 316 10.04 -12.94 -8.52
C ARG A 316 11.21 -12.08 -8.04
N ASP A 317 12.41 -12.34 -8.52
CA ASP A 317 13.60 -11.59 -8.13
C ASP A 317 13.49 -10.13 -8.57
N THR A 318 12.98 -9.90 -9.77
CA THR A 318 12.73 -8.55 -10.29
C THR A 318 11.62 -7.84 -9.53
N VAL A 319 10.53 -8.53 -9.13
CA VAL A 319 9.51 -7.94 -8.23
C VAL A 319 10.16 -7.45 -6.93
N ASN A 320 11.00 -8.28 -6.30
CA ASN A 320 11.73 -7.92 -5.09
C ASN A 320 12.67 -6.72 -5.30
N LYS A 321 13.35 -6.66 -6.44
CA LYS A 321 14.21 -5.52 -6.78
C LYS A 321 13.42 -4.22 -6.91
N VAL A 322 12.22 -4.26 -7.50
CA VAL A 322 11.35 -3.08 -7.59
C VAL A 322 10.89 -2.62 -6.20
N GLU A 323 10.45 -3.56 -5.35
CA GLU A 323 10.10 -3.25 -3.96
C GLU A 323 11.29 -2.63 -3.23
N ARG A 324 12.47 -3.27 -3.32
CA ARG A 324 13.69 -2.78 -2.68
C ARG A 324 14.07 -1.38 -3.16
N MET A 325 14.07 -1.13 -4.46
CA MET A 325 14.32 0.20 -5.04
C MET A 325 13.44 1.28 -4.41
N LYS A 326 12.13 1.02 -4.34
CA LYS A 326 11.14 1.94 -3.75
C LYS A 326 11.38 2.16 -2.26
N VAL A 327 11.54 1.08 -1.50
CA VAL A 327 11.57 1.11 -0.02
C VAL A 327 12.90 1.61 0.52
N THR A 328 14.02 1.27 -0.12
CA THR A 328 15.36 1.60 0.40
C THR A 328 15.94 2.88 -0.19
N THR A 329 15.41 3.38 -1.31
CA THR A 329 16.05 4.48 -2.04
C THR A 329 15.08 5.55 -2.53
N CYS A 330 14.09 5.18 -3.38
CA CYS A 330 13.43 6.17 -4.23
C CYS A 330 12.21 6.86 -3.61
N LEU A 331 11.56 6.28 -2.60
CA LEU A 331 10.36 6.86 -1.99
C LEU A 331 10.43 6.94 -0.46
N ASN A 332 10.57 5.79 0.21
CA ASN A 332 10.36 5.73 1.65
C ASN A 332 11.43 6.46 2.48
N PRO A 333 12.72 6.50 2.11
CA PRO A 333 13.72 7.32 2.80
C PRO A 333 13.40 8.81 2.76
N LEU A 334 12.92 9.31 1.61
CA LEU A 334 12.55 10.70 1.40
C LEU A 334 11.38 11.10 2.30
N HIS A 335 10.31 10.29 2.30
CA HIS A 335 9.17 10.48 3.18
C HIS A 335 9.55 10.47 4.67
N THR A 336 10.49 9.61 5.07
CA THR A 336 10.93 9.54 6.47
C THR A 336 11.67 10.82 6.88
N ALA A 337 12.57 11.31 6.05
CA ALA A 337 13.28 12.57 6.32
C ALA A 337 12.31 13.74 6.47
N LEU A 338 11.36 13.87 5.53
CA LEU A 338 10.31 14.88 5.60
C LEU A 338 9.48 14.73 6.87
N ALA A 339 8.97 13.53 7.17
CA ALA A 339 8.13 13.29 8.33
C ALA A 339 8.80 13.71 9.65
N VAL A 340 10.07 13.37 9.82
CA VAL A 340 10.82 13.69 11.05
C VAL A 340 11.00 15.19 11.20
N TYR A 341 11.55 15.83 10.16
CA TYR A 341 11.76 17.28 10.19
C TYR A 341 10.46 18.07 10.13
N GLY A 342 9.44 17.56 9.39
CA GLY A 342 8.12 18.16 9.36
C GLY A 342 7.47 18.26 10.73
N CYS A 343 7.52 17.19 11.53
CA CYS A 343 7.05 17.22 12.92
C CYS A 343 7.81 18.25 13.77
N VAL A 344 9.14 18.26 13.68
CA VAL A 344 9.99 19.17 14.49
C VAL A 344 9.84 20.64 14.05
N LEU A 345 9.61 20.90 12.77
CA LEU A 345 9.42 22.24 12.21
C LEU A 345 7.97 22.72 12.20
N GLY A 346 7.03 21.89 12.72
CA GLY A 346 5.62 22.28 12.87
C GLY A 346 4.78 22.18 11.59
N TYR A 347 5.22 21.43 10.57
CA TYR A 347 4.42 21.18 9.37
C TYR A 347 3.27 20.19 9.65
N THR A 348 2.19 20.35 8.89
CA THR A 348 1.00 19.50 8.96
C THR A 348 0.70 18.76 7.65
N LEU A 349 1.37 19.17 6.56
CA LEU A 349 1.24 18.54 5.23
C LEU A 349 2.62 18.36 4.61
N ILE A 350 2.89 17.16 4.12
CA ILE A 350 4.13 16.83 3.40
C ILE A 350 4.32 17.69 2.13
N ALA A 351 3.23 18.00 1.44
CA ALA A 351 3.30 18.84 0.24
C ALA A 351 3.81 20.27 0.54
N ASP A 352 3.54 20.79 1.74
CA ASP A 352 4.04 22.10 2.15
C ASP A 352 5.53 22.08 2.50
N GLU A 353 6.03 20.97 3.01
CA GLU A 353 7.45 20.76 3.24
C GLU A 353 8.28 20.83 1.96
N MET A 354 7.71 20.42 0.82
CA MET A 354 8.39 20.49 -0.48
C MET A 354 8.53 21.92 -1.02
N LYS A 355 7.80 22.90 -0.44
CA LYS A 355 7.98 24.34 -0.71
C LYS A 355 9.11 24.94 0.11
N ASP A 356 9.57 24.22 1.14
CA ASP A 356 10.71 24.60 1.97
C ASP A 356 12.01 24.27 1.24
N GLU A 357 12.86 25.29 1.03
CA GLU A 357 14.10 25.14 0.26
C GLU A 357 15.04 24.08 0.84
N GLN A 358 15.20 24.05 2.17
CA GLN A 358 16.13 23.12 2.81
C GLN A 358 15.60 21.69 2.82
N LEU A 359 14.31 21.50 3.06
CA LEU A 359 13.69 20.17 3.02
C LEU A 359 13.64 19.61 1.58
N ASN A 360 13.37 20.47 0.61
CA ASN A 360 13.45 20.09 -0.80
C ASN A 360 14.87 19.65 -1.20
N LYS A 361 15.90 20.42 -0.82
CA LYS A 361 17.30 20.05 -1.03
C LYS A 361 17.67 18.76 -0.30
N LEU A 362 17.15 18.54 0.91
CA LEU A 362 17.40 17.33 1.70
C LEU A 362 16.94 16.06 0.95
N VAL A 363 15.73 16.07 0.40
CA VAL A 363 15.23 14.90 -0.35
C VAL A 363 15.98 14.69 -1.66
N HIS A 364 16.38 15.77 -2.34
CA HIS A 364 17.24 15.69 -3.53
C HIS A 364 18.63 15.11 -3.20
N GLN A 365 19.17 15.44 -2.04
CA GLN A 365 20.44 14.88 -1.59
C GLN A 365 20.31 13.41 -1.20
N ILE A 366 19.24 13.01 -0.46
CA ILE A 366 19.03 11.63 -0.01
C ILE A 366 18.81 10.70 -1.21
N GLY A 367 17.86 10.99 -2.08
CA GLY A 367 17.48 10.10 -3.19
C GLY A 367 18.49 10.15 -4.35
N PRO A 368 18.47 11.23 -5.17
CA PRO A 368 19.30 11.35 -6.36
C PRO A 368 20.82 11.29 -6.11
N VAL A 369 21.30 11.83 -4.99
CA VAL A 369 22.76 11.95 -4.78
C VAL A 369 23.33 10.81 -3.92
N GLU A 370 22.70 10.50 -2.79
CA GLU A 370 23.22 9.49 -1.86
C GLU A 370 22.64 8.09 -2.11
N GLY A 371 21.37 7.99 -2.47
CA GLY A 371 20.73 6.70 -2.72
C GLY A 371 21.07 6.08 -4.08
N MET A 372 21.01 6.86 -5.15
CA MET A 372 21.19 6.38 -6.52
C MET A 372 22.51 5.65 -6.80
N PRO A 373 23.69 6.04 -6.25
CA PRO A 373 24.93 5.29 -6.48
C PRO A 373 24.93 3.84 -6.04
N VAL A 374 24.02 3.46 -5.13
CA VAL A 374 23.92 2.11 -4.56
C VAL A 374 22.49 1.53 -4.70
N VAL A 375 21.66 2.14 -5.54
CA VAL A 375 20.29 1.69 -5.77
C VAL A 375 20.22 0.29 -6.35
N THR A 376 19.23 -0.48 -5.93
CA THR A 376 18.89 -1.74 -6.60
C THR A 376 18.13 -1.40 -7.89
N ASP A 377 18.76 -1.60 -9.04
CA ASP A 377 18.12 -1.43 -10.35
C ASP A 377 17.34 -2.69 -10.74
N PRO A 378 16.02 -2.63 -10.89
CA PRO A 378 15.20 -3.76 -11.30
C PRO A 378 15.27 -4.04 -12.82
N GLY A 379 15.80 -3.11 -13.64
CA GLY A 379 15.91 -3.23 -15.09
C GLY A 379 14.61 -3.05 -15.89
N ILE A 380 13.45 -3.00 -15.22
CA ILE A 380 12.13 -2.81 -15.86
C ILE A 380 11.49 -1.44 -15.55
N LEU A 381 11.96 -0.80 -14.50
CA LEU A 381 11.62 0.56 -14.09
C LEU A 381 12.91 1.32 -13.88
N SER A 382 13.02 2.52 -14.43
CA SER A 382 14.18 3.39 -14.21
C SER A 382 14.16 3.96 -12.80
N PRO A 383 15.12 3.65 -11.92
CA PRO A 383 15.16 4.24 -10.58
C PRO A 383 15.27 5.78 -10.62
N ALA A 384 15.98 6.32 -11.62
CA ALA A 384 16.13 7.76 -11.80
C ALA A 384 14.80 8.44 -12.13
N ASP A 385 14.03 7.87 -13.08
CA ASP A 385 12.72 8.42 -13.46
C ASP A 385 11.72 8.28 -12.31
N PHE A 386 11.79 7.16 -11.57
CA PHE A 386 10.92 6.91 -10.42
C PHE A 386 11.19 7.93 -9.29
N VAL A 387 12.45 8.18 -8.91
CA VAL A 387 12.78 9.14 -7.86
C VAL A 387 12.46 10.58 -8.30
N ASP A 388 12.64 10.91 -9.57
CA ASP A 388 12.28 12.20 -10.14
C ASP A 388 10.76 12.44 -10.05
N GLU A 389 9.95 11.46 -10.46
CA GLU A 389 8.49 11.53 -10.31
C GLU A 389 8.06 11.66 -8.85
N VAL A 390 8.70 10.92 -7.93
CA VAL A 390 8.41 11.00 -6.49
C VAL A 390 8.65 12.43 -5.96
N ILE A 391 9.79 13.02 -6.29
CA ILE A 391 10.20 14.33 -5.75
C ILE A 391 9.41 15.47 -6.41
N ASN A 392 9.17 15.42 -7.73
CA ASN A 392 8.64 16.54 -8.48
C ASN A 392 7.12 16.47 -8.73
N VAL A 393 6.50 15.28 -8.60
CA VAL A 393 5.08 15.09 -8.91
C VAL A 393 4.29 14.58 -7.69
N ARG A 394 4.77 13.54 -7.01
CA ARG A 394 3.98 12.85 -5.98
C ARG A 394 4.02 13.55 -4.63
N ILE A 395 5.22 13.78 -4.07
CA ILE A 395 5.36 14.40 -2.74
C ILE A 395 4.81 15.82 -2.72
N PRO A 396 5.04 16.68 -3.75
CA PRO A 396 4.52 18.05 -3.76
C PRO A 396 3.01 18.16 -4.02
N ASN A 397 2.31 17.06 -4.31
CA ASN A 397 0.90 17.09 -4.67
C ASN A 397 0.03 17.50 -3.47
N PRO A 398 -0.55 18.72 -3.44
CA PRO A 398 -1.32 19.21 -2.30
C PRO A 398 -2.68 18.50 -2.14
N PHE A 399 -3.13 17.78 -3.16
CA PHE A 399 -4.37 17.00 -3.13
C PHE A 399 -4.17 15.60 -2.53
N MET A 400 -2.94 15.24 -2.18
CA MET A 400 -2.62 14.05 -1.40
C MET A 400 -2.33 14.47 0.04
N PRO A 401 -3.36 14.58 0.92
CA PRO A 401 -3.23 15.16 2.25
C PRO A 401 -2.53 14.19 3.21
N ASP A 402 -1.25 13.98 2.98
CA ASP A 402 -0.41 13.18 3.88
C ASP A 402 0.28 14.07 4.92
N THR A 403 0.31 13.58 6.15
CA THR A 403 0.85 14.34 7.28
C THR A 403 2.18 13.76 7.76
N PRO A 404 3.15 14.60 8.18
CA PRO A 404 4.39 14.11 8.75
C PRO A 404 4.15 13.20 9.97
N GLN A 405 3.15 13.51 10.80
CA GLN A 405 2.79 12.72 11.99
C GLN A 405 2.37 11.28 11.64
N ARG A 406 1.59 11.11 10.54
CA ARG A 406 1.19 9.76 10.09
C ARG A 406 2.39 8.97 9.58
N ILE A 407 3.28 9.59 8.82
CA ILE A 407 4.45 8.91 8.25
C ILE A 407 5.48 8.56 9.33
N ALA A 408 5.62 9.41 10.37
CA ALA A 408 6.54 9.20 11.48
C ALA A 408 6.15 8.04 12.42
N THR A 409 4.94 7.46 12.27
CA THR A 409 4.54 6.26 13.02
C THR A 409 5.52 5.11 12.76
N ASP A 410 5.90 4.38 13.82
CA ASP A 410 6.79 3.20 13.77
C ASP A 410 8.16 3.46 13.10
N THR A 411 8.72 4.65 13.23
CA THR A 411 10.00 5.01 12.57
C THR A 411 11.16 4.14 13.03
N SER A 412 11.21 3.71 14.30
CA SER A 412 12.22 2.79 14.81
C SER A 412 12.27 1.45 14.05
N GLN A 413 11.13 1.00 13.53
CA GLN A 413 11.00 -0.23 12.75
C GLN A 413 11.32 -0.03 11.26
N LYS A 414 11.51 1.21 10.84
CA LYS A 414 11.62 1.61 9.43
C LYS A 414 13.01 2.12 9.04
N VAL A 415 13.73 2.78 9.95
CA VAL A 415 15.03 3.41 9.63
C VAL A 415 16.09 2.40 9.16
N GLY A 416 16.03 1.16 9.63
CA GLY A 416 16.92 0.09 9.20
C GLY A 416 16.80 -0.20 7.70
N ILE A 417 15.58 -0.43 7.23
CA ILE A 417 15.35 -0.72 5.80
C ILE A 417 15.46 0.55 4.94
N ARG A 418 15.10 1.73 5.48
CA ARG A 418 15.08 2.98 4.72
C ARG A 418 16.43 3.68 4.62
N TYR A 419 17.28 3.59 5.64
CA TYR A 419 18.61 4.19 5.67
C TYR A 419 19.71 3.15 5.84
N GLY A 420 19.52 2.18 6.74
CA GLY A 420 20.52 1.16 7.05
C GLY A 420 20.93 0.33 5.84
N GLU A 421 20.00 -0.01 4.94
CA GLU A 421 20.33 -0.75 3.71
C GLU A 421 21.24 0.06 2.78
N THR A 422 20.96 1.35 2.60
CA THR A 422 21.85 2.25 1.83
C THR A 422 23.22 2.39 2.50
N ILE A 423 23.27 2.55 3.83
CA ILE A 423 24.52 2.63 4.60
C ILE A 423 25.33 1.34 4.44
N LYS A 424 24.71 0.16 4.57
CA LYS A 424 25.38 -1.14 4.33
C LYS A 424 25.94 -1.27 2.93
N SER A 425 25.19 -0.78 1.94
CA SER A 425 25.64 -0.78 0.54
C SER A 425 26.87 0.11 0.34
N TYR A 426 26.94 1.27 1.00
CA TYR A 426 28.13 2.14 1.00
C TYR A 426 29.32 1.47 1.67
N VAL A 427 29.14 0.84 2.83
CA VAL A 427 30.20 0.10 3.52
C VAL A 427 30.72 -1.03 2.64
N ALA A 428 29.83 -1.80 2.01
CA ALA A 428 30.21 -2.89 1.13
C ALA A 428 30.98 -2.41 -0.12
N GLN A 429 30.57 -1.27 -0.70
CA GLN A 429 31.16 -0.77 -1.95
C GLN A 429 32.40 0.10 -1.74
N TYR A 430 32.45 0.89 -0.65
CA TYR A 430 33.49 1.91 -0.44
C TYR A 430 34.31 1.70 0.84
N GLY A 431 33.97 0.72 1.67
CA GLY A 431 34.63 0.44 2.94
C GLY A 431 34.06 1.18 4.14
N ASP A 432 33.40 2.32 3.93
CA ASP A 432 32.67 3.10 4.94
C ASP A 432 31.53 3.92 4.31
N ALA A 433 30.75 4.60 5.16
CA ALA A 433 29.64 5.44 4.72
C ALA A 433 29.93 6.95 4.87
N LYS A 434 31.20 7.36 5.03
CA LYS A 434 31.60 8.76 5.29
C LYS A 434 31.24 9.75 4.18
N LYS A 435 30.96 9.27 2.97
CA LYS A 435 30.48 10.11 1.86
C LYS A 435 29.07 10.62 2.05
N LEU A 436 28.27 9.97 2.90
CA LEU A 436 26.88 10.36 3.19
C LEU A 436 26.86 11.62 4.08
N THR A 437 25.92 12.51 3.80
CA THR A 437 25.68 13.73 4.57
C THR A 437 24.20 13.86 4.93
N ALA A 438 23.29 13.73 3.97
CA ALA A 438 21.87 13.93 4.18
C ALA A 438 21.22 12.75 4.94
N ILE A 439 21.63 11.51 4.69
CA ILE A 439 21.16 10.35 5.46
C ILE A 439 21.60 10.46 6.93
N PRO A 440 22.88 10.72 7.27
CA PRO A 440 23.28 11.04 8.64
C PRO A 440 22.48 12.18 9.28
N LEU A 441 22.22 13.26 8.53
CA LEU A 441 21.43 14.39 8.98
C LEU A 441 19.98 13.97 9.28
N ALA A 442 19.34 13.18 8.42
CA ALA A 442 18.00 12.65 8.66
C ALA A 442 17.93 11.76 9.90
N ILE A 443 18.99 10.99 10.19
CA ILE A 443 19.08 10.17 11.40
C ILE A 443 19.25 11.08 12.64
N ALA A 444 20.07 12.12 12.58
CA ALA A 444 20.20 13.12 13.65
C ALA A 444 18.85 13.80 13.92
N GLY A 445 18.14 14.21 12.86
CA GLY A 445 16.78 14.76 12.95
C GLY A 445 15.80 13.79 13.60
N TRP A 446 15.88 12.48 13.32
CA TRP A 446 15.06 11.48 14.00
C TRP A 446 15.37 11.43 15.51
N CYS A 447 16.64 11.40 15.89
CA CYS A 447 17.03 11.46 17.30
C CYS A 447 16.53 12.76 17.96
N ARG A 448 16.56 13.88 17.24
CA ARG A 448 16.03 15.17 17.68
C ARG A 448 14.50 15.14 17.86
N TYR A 449 13.77 14.52 16.92
CA TYR A 449 12.32 14.29 16.99
C TYR A 449 11.93 13.49 18.25
N LEU A 450 12.72 12.49 18.63
CA LEU A 450 12.46 11.64 19.80
C LEU A 450 12.45 12.43 21.12
N LEU A 451 13.03 13.64 21.18
CA LEU A 451 12.97 14.51 22.37
C LEU A 451 11.56 15.11 22.60
N GLY A 452 10.68 15.10 21.57
CA GLY A 452 9.32 15.61 21.68
C GLY A 452 9.24 17.12 21.90
N VAL A 453 10.24 17.88 21.42
CA VAL A 453 10.31 19.33 21.47
C VAL A 453 10.53 19.86 20.06
N ASP A 454 9.73 20.83 19.61
CA ASP A 454 9.84 21.43 18.28
C ASP A 454 11.03 22.41 18.16
N ASP A 455 11.23 22.99 16.99
CA ASP A 455 12.33 23.92 16.75
C ASP A 455 12.12 25.31 17.41
N GLU A 456 10.91 25.59 17.91
CA GLU A 456 10.59 26.79 18.69
C GLU A 456 10.76 26.57 20.21
N GLY A 457 10.97 25.32 20.63
CA GLY A 457 11.12 24.94 22.04
C GLY A 457 9.83 24.48 22.71
N ASN A 458 8.75 24.28 21.96
CA ASN A 458 7.48 23.79 22.50
C ASN A 458 7.43 22.26 22.48
N ALA A 459 6.77 21.66 23.47
CA ALA A 459 6.52 20.23 23.47
C ALA A 459 5.48 19.83 22.40
N PHE A 460 5.71 18.72 21.72
CA PHE A 460 4.73 18.09 20.82
C PHE A 460 4.59 16.60 21.07
N GLU A 461 3.45 16.05 20.68
CA GLU A 461 3.18 14.61 20.80
C GLU A 461 3.87 13.85 19.66
N ARG A 462 4.69 12.88 20.01
CA ARG A 462 5.35 11.99 19.05
C ARG A 462 4.38 10.91 18.58
N SER A 463 4.53 10.51 17.33
CA SER A 463 3.73 9.42 16.75
C SER A 463 3.99 8.09 17.45
N ALA A 464 3.01 7.19 17.42
CA ALA A 464 3.14 5.85 18.01
C ALA A 464 4.34 5.10 17.43
N ASP A 465 5.12 4.46 18.32
CA ASP A 465 6.29 3.67 17.95
C ASP A 465 6.54 2.61 19.02
N PRO A 466 6.73 1.32 18.67
CA PRO A 466 6.94 0.24 19.63
C PRO A 466 8.14 0.44 20.57
N MET A 467 9.18 1.15 20.10
CA MET A 467 10.39 1.43 20.87
C MET A 467 10.38 2.80 21.56
N LEU A 468 9.29 3.57 21.47
CA LEU A 468 9.25 4.96 21.93
C LEU A 468 9.65 5.12 23.41
N GLU A 469 9.19 4.21 24.28
CA GLU A 469 9.50 4.24 25.72
C GLU A 469 11.00 3.98 25.96
N GLU A 470 11.56 2.96 25.30
CA GLU A 470 12.99 2.60 25.40
C GLU A 470 13.88 3.72 24.89
N LEU A 471 13.56 4.27 23.69
CA LEU A 471 14.31 5.36 23.08
C LEU A 471 14.24 6.64 23.92
N THR A 472 13.07 6.94 24.49
CA THR A 472 12.92 8.09 25.40
C THR A 472 13.78 7.93 26.66
N LYS A 473 13.88 6.74 27.23
CA LYS A 473 14.76 6.44 28.38
C LYS A 473 16.23 6.58 28.01
N ALA A 474 16.62 6.13 26.81
CA ALA A 474 18.00 6.25 26.33
C ALA A 474 18.45 7.72 26.18
N LEU A 475 17.51 8.61 25.83
CA LEU A 475 17.75 10.05 25.65
C LEU A 475 17.52 10.89 26.94
N ALA A 476 17.25 10.24 28.07
CA ALA A 476 16.96 10.95 29.32
C ALA A 476 18.10 11.89 29.72
N GLY A 477 17.74 13.07 30.20
CA GLY A 477 18.68 14.09 30.65
C GLY A 477 19.18 15.03 29.54
N ILE A 478 18.83 14.81 28.27
CA ILE A 478 19.12 15.73 27.18
C ILE A 478 18.10 16.87 27.21
N GLU A 479 18.58 18.11 27.19
CA GLU A 479 17.78 19.32 27.22
C GLU A 479 18.04 20.15 25.96
N VAL A 480 16.97 20.48 25.21
CA VAL A 480 17.04 21.41 24.07
C VAL A 480 17.39 22.82 24.61
N GLY A 481 18.38 23.44 24.02
CA GLY A 481 18.97 24.72 24.52
C GLY A 481 20.19 24.52 25.41
N ASN A 482 20.54 23.30 25.75
CA ASN A 482 21.70 22.99 26.60
C ASN A 482 22.51 21.80 26.01
N PRO A 483 23.31 22.00 24.96
CA PRO A 483 24.15 20.93 24.39
C PRO A 483 25.09 20.26 25.39
N ALA A 484 25.44 20.94 26.49
CA ALA A 484 26.28 20.37 27.55
C ALA A 484 25.53 19.25 28.36
N SER A 485 24.22 19.12 28.22
CA SER A 485 23.44 18.02 28.79
C SER A 485 23.66 16.69 28.06
N TYR A 486 24.23 16.72 26.86
CA TYR A 486 24.59 15.54 26.09
C TYR A 486 25.87 14.89 26.63
N ASN A 487 25.80 13.62 26.98
CA ASN A 487 26.90 12.83 27.55
C ASN A 487 27.07 11.48 26.83
N GLY A 488 26.84 11.46 25.51
CA GLY A 488 26.97 10.24 24.70
C GLY A 488 25.74 9.33 24.71
N GLN A 489 24.55 9.83 25.06
CA GLN A 489 23.31 9.04 25.13
C GLN A 489 22.92 8.43 23.79
N LEU A 490 23.25 9.03 22.64
CA LEU A 490 22.97 8.48 21.33
C LEU A 490 23.73 7.19 21.03
N LYS A 491 24.83 6.92 21.75
CA LYS A 491 25.67 5.75 21.43
C LYS A 491 24.88 4.44 21.46
N SER A 492 24.02 4.26 22.45
CA SER A 492 23.19 3.05 22.58
C SER A 492 22.16 2.90 21.45
N ILE A 493 21.73 4.00 20.83
CA ILE A 493 20.80 4.02 19.70
C ILE A 493 21.57 3.78 18.40
N LEU A 494 22.62 4.56 18.15
CA LEU A 494 23.36 4.56 16.87
C LEU A 494 24.18 3.28 16.65
N SER A 495 24.58 2.56 17.72
CA SER A 495 25.21 1.25 17.63
C SER A 495 24.22 0.08 17.61
N ASN A 496 22.91 0.35 17.72
CA ASN A 496 21.91 -0.71 17.78
C ASN A 496 21.61 -1.30 16.40
N VAL A 497 22.20 -2.48 16.14
CA VAL A 497 22.02 -3.21 14.89
C VAL A 497 20.57 -3.69 14.66
N ASN A 498 19.74 -3.81 15.70
CA ASN A 498 18.33 -4.14 15.51
C ASN A 498 17.52 -2.98 14.95
N ILE A 499 17.98 -1.73 15.15
CA ILE A 499 17.35 -0.52 14.59
C ILE A 499 17.84 -0.27 13.17
N PHE A 500 19.16 -0.22 12.96
CA PHE A 500 19.75 0.19 11.67
C PHE A 500 20.24 -0.97 10.79
N GLY A 501 20.30 -2.19 11.30
CA GLY A 501 20.88 -3.33 10.60
C GLY A 501 22.40 -3.31 10.54
N ILE A 502 23.05 -2.27 11.09
CA ILE A 502 24.51 -2.06 11.16
C ILE A 502 24.81 -1.10 12.32
N ASP A 503 25.99 -1.21 12.93
CA ASP A 503 26.52 -0.21 13.85
C ASP A 503 26.99 1.03 13.06
N LEU A 504 26.42 2.20 13.35
CA LEU A 504 26.71 3.43 12.61
C LEU A 504 28.11 3.99 12.92
N TYR A 505 28.70 3.65 14.05
CA TYR A 505 30.11 3.98 14.33
C TYR A 505 31.06 3.11 13.51
N GLU A 506 30.80 1.82 13.40
CA GLU A 506 31.54 0.93 12.51
C GLU A 506 31.39 1.32 11.04
N ALA A 507 30.22 1.83 10.65
CA ALA A 507 29.99 2.40 9.33
C ALA A 507 30.71 3.75 9.10
N GLY A 508 31.31 4.34 10.13
CA GLY A 508 32.12 5.56 10.06
C GLY A 508 31.33 6.87 10.09
N ILE A 509 30.03 6.82 10.48
CA ILE A 509 29.15 8.01 10.50
C ILE A 509 28.56 8.35 11.88
N GLY A 510 28.74 7.48 12.89
CA GLY A 510 28.16 7.68 14.21
C GLY A 510 28.52 9.02 14.84
N GLU A 511 29.81 9.38 14.90
CA GLU A 511 30.28 10.67 15.44
C GLU A 511 29.77 11.86 14.64
N ARG A 512 29.61 11.74 13.32
CA ARG A 512 29.01 12.79 12.49
C ARG A 512 27.56 13.04 12.86
N ILE A 513 26.78 11.97 13.11
CA ILE A 513 25.38 12.06 13.52
C ILE A 513 25.30 12.74 14.91
N GLU A 514 26.14 12.36 15.85
CA GLU A 514 26.21 13.02 17.16
C GLU A 514 26.49 14.53 17.03
N ASN A 515 27.45 14.92 16.18
CA ASN A 515 27.77 16.33 15.96
C ASN A 515 26.58 17.11 15.36
N MET A 516 25.89 16.52 14.35
CA MET A 516 24.69 17.11 13.77
C MET A 516 23.58 17.25 14.81
N PHE A 517 23.36 16.22 15.64
CA PHE A 517 22.39 16.26 16.72
C PHE A 517 22.71 17.32 17.78
N LEU A 518 23.99 17.48 18.15
CA LEU A 518 24.43 18.53 19.06
C LEU A 518 24.13 19.93 18.52
N GLU A 519 24.27 20.13 17.20
CA GLU A 519 23.89 21.36 16.55
C GLU A 519 22.36 21.58 16.62
N GLU A 520 21.56 20.53 16.41
CA GLU A 520 20.09 20.59 16.42
C GLU A 520 19.48 20.82 17.81
N ILE A 521 20.17 20.45 18.88
CA ILE A 521 19.72 20.71 20.26
C ILE A 521 20.22 22.04 20.83
N ALA A 522 20.92 22.86 20.06
CA ALA A 522 21.54 24.09 20.58
C ALA A 522 20.52 25.14 21.06
N GLY A 523 19.25 25.03 20.66
CA GLY A 523 18.17 25.90 21.12
C GLY A 523 17.10 26.15 20.07
N PRO A 524 16.19 27.10 20.32
CA PRO A 524 15.18 27.46 19.32
C PRO A 524 15.81 27.94 18.00
N GLY A 525 15.27 27.44 16.87
CA GLY A 525 15.77 27.69 15.52
C GLY A 525 17.04 26.91 15.14
N ALA A 526 17.55 26.04 16.03
CA ALA A 526 18.78 25.31 15.79
C ALA A 526 18.64 24.22 14.71
N VAL A 527 17.49 23.57 14.63
CA VAL A 527 17.20 22.58 13.58
C VAL A 527 17.19 23.24 12.21
N ARG A 528 16.52 24.39 12.11
CA ARG A 528 16.51 25.21 10.88
C ARG A 528 17.92 25.67 10.49
N ALA A 529 18.71 26.10 11.44
CA ALA A 529 20.09 26.52 11.22
C ALA A 529 20.98 25.39 10.74
N THR A 530 20.82 24.20 11.33
CA THR A 530 21.55 22.97 10.94
C THR A 530 21.18 22.53 9.53
N LEU A 531 19.89 22.49 9.21
CA LEU A 531 19.42 22.21 7.84
C LEU A 531 20.01 23.19 6.82
N LYS A 532 20.02 24.51 7.10
CA LYS A 532 20.64 25.52 6.25
C LYS A 532 22.14 25.30 6.06
N LYS A 533 22.84 24.87 7.10
CA LYS A 533 24.28 24.60 7.05
C LYS A 533 24.64 23.44 6.13
N TYR A 534 23.90 22.35 6.23
CA TYR A 534 24.22 21.11 5.49
C TYR A 534 23.54 21.03 4.13
N MET A 535 22.45 21.78 3.92
CA MET A 535 21.67 21.83 2.68
C MET A 535 21.78 23.21 1.99
N ALA A 536 22.95 23.84 2.11
CA ALA A 536 23.24 25.16 1.53
C ALA A 536 23.20 25.17 -0.02
#